data_e7f73ab0c4c42e71838b2baf26168621
#
_entry.id   e7f73ab0c4c42e71838b2baf26168621
#
_cell.length_a   1.000
_cell.length_b   1.000
_cell.length_c   1.000
_cell.angle_alpha   90.00
_cell.angle_beta   90.00
_cell.angle_gamma   90.00
#
_symmetry.space_group_name_H-M   'P 1'
#
loop_
_entity.id
_entity.type
_entity.pdbx_description
1 polymer ?
#
loop_
_entity_poly.entity_id
_entity_poly.type
_entity_poly.pdbx_seq_one_letter_code
_entity_poly.pdbx_strand_id
1 'polypeptide(L)'
;MSVVVLTVAVLQTGVVPILGVMARQLDVSLADISWTVTANLLAAAATTPLLGRLADLHTKKRVLLAVLVVVLAGSLLAAMTSSFALLIVARVLQGASFALYPIGVSILREELSPERLMAALAVLSAVLGFGGGMGLVIVGLLMRGDADYHRAFWFVSAFVALVLLAAIIVVPERPHRASGSVDWIGAAGLAVGLSLLLLTITEGNPWGWTSARTIGSALAAVGVLALWWWWERRCSQPLVSTTMLLRRPILLTNIATVAVGMGLYFGFLGLTGFVQAPAGSGYGFAATVLMASIVFLLPGAIAGFLTALASGRYIDRFGARLVLVVGIAIGMAGFAMLAVAHSEPWQVIAAGVLVNVYISLAYGALPSLVVREVEPGETGVATSMNAIARTIGASTAAAIVAVLLSRAGNGHPPESSYTIIFALGAFTGLIALVLIAASKPRLRPIETVEEITDSRAMNHEWG
;
A
#
# COMPACT_ATOMS: atom_id res chain seq x y z
N MET A 1 -9.93 2.64 14.61
CA MET A 1 -9.06 2.80 13.43
C MET A 1 -8.86 1.51 12.65
N SER A 2 -8.63 0.36 13.28
CA SER A 2 -8.40 -0.92 12.57
C SER A 2 -9.48 -1.26 11.55
N VAL A 3 -10.76 -1.11 11.90
CA VAL A 3 -11.89 -1.38 10.97
C VAL A 3 -11.93 -0.38 9.81
N VAL A 4 -11.54 0.87 10.05
CA VAL A 4 -11.40 1.89 8.98
C VAL A 4 -10.31 1.49 7.98
N VAL A 5 -9.16 1.03 8.47
CA VAL A 5 -8.06 0.57 7.60
C VAL A 5 -8.39 -0.75 6.89
N LEU A 6 -9.19 -1.62 7.52
CA LEU A 6 -9.70 -2.84 6.88
C LEU A 6 -10.51 -2.52 5.60
N THR A 7 -11.22 -1.39 5.59
CA THR A 7 -11.96 -0.94 4.39
C THR A 7 -11.02 -0.78 3.18
N VAL A 8 -9.82 -0.23 3.38
CA VAL A 8 -8.82 -0.09 2.31
C VAL A 8 -8.47 -1.45 1.71
N ALA A 9 -8.14 -2.40 2.58
CA ALA A 9 -7.70 -3.73 2.17
C ALA A 9 -8.80 -4.50 1.42
N VAL A 10 -10.04 -4.47 1.92
CA VAL A 10 -11.19 -5.15 1.30
C VAL A 10 -11.51 -4.55 -0.06
N LEU A 11 -11.52 -3.21 -0.19
CA LEU A 11 -11.78 -2.53 -1.47
C LEU A 11 -10.69 -2.76 -2.51
N GLN A 12 -9.44 -2.88 -2.08
CA GLN A 12 -8.30 -3.07 -2.97
C GLN A 12 -8.28 -4.50 -3.55
N THR A 13 -8.53 -5.50 -2.72
CA THR A 13 -8.34 -6.91 -3.11
C THR A 13 -9.62 -7.59 -3.57
N GLY A 14 -10.77 -7.19 -3.05
CA GLY A 14 -12.05 -7.86 -3.29
C GLY A 14 -12.52 -7.86 -4.75
N VAL A 15 -12.09 -6.88 -5.56
CA VAL A 15 -12.51 -6.79 -6.97
C VAL A 15 -11.71 -7.73 -7.88
N VAL A 16 -10.46 -8.05 -7.52
CA VAL A 16 -9.57 -8.84 -8.38
C VAL A 16 -10.14 -10.21 -8.78
N PRO A 17 -10.67 -11.03 -7.86
CA PRO A 17 -11.19 -12.36 -8.21
C PRO A 17 -12.47 -12.33 -9.06
N ILE A 18 -13.19 -11.22 -9.09
CA ILE A 18 -14.45 -11.09 -9.82
C ILE A 18 -14.33 -10.40 -11.18
N LEU A 19 -13.13 -9.97 -11.58
CA LEU A 19 -12.92 -9.29 -12.87
C LEU A 19 -13.47 -10.09 -14.05
N GLY A 20 -13.22 -11.41 -14.08
CA GLY A 20 -13.73 -12.26 -15.15
C GLY A 20 -15.25 -12.40 -15.15
N VAL A 21 -15.92 -12.35 -13.98
CA VAL A 21 -17.38 -12.34 -13.87
C VAL A 21 -17.92 -11.00 -14.36
N MET A 22 -17.33 -9.90 -13.91
CA MET A 22 -17.71 -8.55 -14.33
C MET A 22 -17.55 -8.34 -15.84
N ALA A 23 -16.45 -8.84 -16.44
CA ALA A 23 -16.25 -8.76 -17.88
C ALA A 23 -17.36 -9.44 -18.67
N ARG A 24 -17.75 -10.66 -18.25
CA ARG A 24 -18.85 -11.39 -18.89
C ARG A 24 -20.21 -10.71 -18.69
N GLN A 25 -20.51 -10.24 -17.48
CA GLN A 25 -21.83 -9.66 -17.15
C GLN A 25 -22.01 -8.24 -17.73
N LEU A 26 -20.92 -7.51 -17.98
CA LEU A 26 -20.94 -6.19 -18.59
C LEU A 26 -20.67 -6.22 -20.11
N ASP A 27 -20.44 -7.42 -20.68
CA ASP A 27 -20.09 -7.62 -22.09
C ASP A 27 -18.92 -6.75 -22.57
N VAL A 28 -17.85 -6.75 -21.77
CA VAL A 28 -16.60 -6.01 -22.06
C VAL A 28 -15.40 -6.97 -22.05
N SER A 29 -14.32 -6.58 -22.72
CA SER A 29 -13.09 -7.37 -22.73
C SER A 29 -12.42 -7.43 -21.35
N LEU A 30 -11.58 -8.46 -21.10
CA LEU A 30 -10.76 -8.53 -19.90
C LEU A 30 -9.76 -7.35 -19.80
N ALA A 31 -9.32 -6.83 -20.93
CA ALA A 31 -8.47 -5.65 -20.97
C ALA A 31 -9.24 -4.40 -20.51
N ASP A 32 -10.47 -4.21 -20.97
CA ASP A 32 -11.30 -3.08 -20.55
C ASP A 32 -11.65 -3.17 -19.08
N ILE A 33 -12.10 -4.33 -18.58
CA ILE A 33 -12.48 -4.47 -17.17
C ILE A 33 -11.31 -4.28 -16.21
N SER A 34 -10.05 -4.50 -16.63
CA SER A 34 -8.87 -4.22 -15.81
C SER A 34 -8.74 -2.75 -15.43
N TRP A 35 -9.33 -1.83 -16.23
CA TRP A 35 -9.42 -0.41 -15.92
C TRP A 35 -10.17 -0.13 -14.61
N THR A 36 -11.03 -1.02 -14.14
CA THR A 36 -11.66 -0.89 -12.81
C THR A 36 -10.63 -0.92 -11.68
N VAL A 37 -9.54 -1.64 -11.84
CA VAL A 37 -8.42 -1.68 -10.88
C VAL A 37 -7.50 -0.49 -11.13
N THR A 38 -7.11 -0.24 -12.37
CA THR A 38 -6.21 0.86 -12.76
C THR A 38 -6.78 2.22 -12.35
N ALA A 39 -8.05 2.51 -12.65
CA ALA A 39 -8.70 3.77 -12.28
C ALA A 39 -8.73 3.99 -10.75
N ASN A 40 -8.95 2.92 -9.99
CA ASN A 40 -8.91 3.00 -8.53
C ASN A 40 -7.50 3.35 -8.02
N LEU A 41 -6.45 2.74 -8.56
CA LEU A 41 -5.06 3.01 -8.19
C LEU A 41 -4.61 4.42 -8.60
N LEU A 42 -5.01 4.89 -9.80
CA LEU A 42 -4.73 6.25 -10.25
C LEU A 42 -5.40 7.28 -9.34
N ALA A 43 -6.68 7.07 -9.03
CA ALA A 43 -7.42 7.93 -8.11
C ALA A 43 -6.80 7.92 -6.70
N ALA A 44 -6.35 6.76 -6.21
CA ALA A 44 -5.65 6.64 -4.95
C ALA A 44 -4.36 7.47 -4.94
N ALA A 45 -3.54 7.37 -5.99
CA ALA A 45 -2.30 8.13 -6.10
C ALA A 45 -2.55 9.64 -6.15
N ALA A 46 -3.59 10.05 -6.88
CA ALA A 46 -3.97 11.45 -7.00
C ALA A 46 -4.49 12.05 -5.69
N THR A 47 -5.34 11.30 -4.98
CA THR A 47 -6.09 11.86 -3.82
C THR A 47 -5.39 11.66 -2.48
N THR A 48 -4.58 10.62 -2.32
CA THR A 48 -4.00 10.26 -1.00
C THR A 48 -3.13 11.39 -0.39
N PRO A 49 -2.20 12.06 -1.11
CA PRO A 49 -1.43 13.15 -0.52
C PRO A 49 -2.27 14.37 -0.17
N LEU A 50 -3.22 14.70 -1.05
CA LEU A 50 -4.14 15.81 -0.83
C LEU A 50 -5.00 15.58 0.42
N LEU A 51 -5.60 14.39 0.55
CA LEU A 51 -6.43 14.03 1.70
C LEU A 51 -5.61 13.90 2.99
N GLY A 52 -4.35 13.45 2.89
CA GLY A 52 -3.39 13.47 3.98
C GLY A 52 -3.11 14.90 4.46
N ARG A 53 -2.86 15.83 3.53
CA ARG A 53 -2.64 17.24 3.85
C ARG A 53 -3.90 17.91 4.43
N LEU A 54 -5.06 17.61 3.86
CA LEU A 54 -6.34 18.10 4.40
C LEU A 54 -6.54 17.62 5.84
N ALA A 55 -6.17 16.40 6.17
CA ALA A 55 -6.24 15.88 7.54
C ALA A 55 -5.23 16.56 8.47
N ASP A 56 -4.07 17.00 7.96
CA ASP A 56 -3.08 17.73 8.73
C ASP A 56 -3.50 19.21 8.97
N LEU A 57 -4.31 19.79 8.08
CA LEU A 57 -4.78 21.18 8.15
C LEU A 57 -6.18 21.35 8.78
N HIS A 58 -6.98 20.30 8.84
CA HIS A 58 -8.36 20.35 9.32
C HIS A 58 -8.61 19.32 10.42
N THR A 59 -9.81 19.38 10.99
CA THR A 59 -10.26 18.37 11.97
C THR A 59 -10.22 16.98 11.33
N LYS A 60 -9.29 16.12 11.77
CA LYS A 60 -9.03 14.81 11.19
C LYS A 60 -10.28 13.92 11.11
N LYS A 61 -11.15 13.97 12.14
CA LYS A 61 -12.44 13.27 12.12
C LYS A 61 -13.30 13.70 10.93
N ARG A 62 -13.42 14.99 10.65
CA ARG A 62 -14.26 15.49 9.54
C ARG A 62 -13.73 15.02 8.20
N VAL A 63 -12.41 15.06 8.00
CA VAL A 63 -11.78 14.56 6.78
C VAL A 63 -11.98 13.05 6.65
N LEU A 64 -11.81 12.29 7.73
CA LEU A 64 -12.06 10.85 7.76
C LEU A 64 -13.51 10.52 7.35
N LEU A 65 -14.49 11.21 7.93
CA LEU A 65 -15.92 10.99 7.63
C LEU A 65 -16.24 11.38 6.18
N ALA A 66 -15.70 12.50 5.68
CA ALA A 66 -15.87 12.92 4.29
C ALA A 66 -15.32 11.85 3.31
N VAL A 67 -14.14 11.29 3.57
CA VAL A 67 -13.57 10.20 2.77
C VAL A 67 -14.47 8.96 2.81
N LEU A 68 -14.93 8.55 4.00
CA LEU A 68 -15.84 7.40 4.13
C LEU A 68 -17.18 7.61 3.38
N VAL A 69 -17.72 8.83 3.38
CA VAL A 69 -18.94 9.17 2.62
C VAL A 69 -18.68 9.05 1.12
N VAL A 70 -17.56 9.57 0.62
CA VAL A 70 -17.18 9.45 -0.81
C VAL A 70 -17.01 7.98 -1.21
N VAL A 71 -16.33 7.19 -0.36
CA VAL A 71 -16.13 5.74 -0.59
C VAL A 71 -17.46 5.00 -0.57
N LEU A 72 -18.38 5.34 0.34
CA LEU A 72 -19.72 4.76 0.40
C LEU A 72 -20.52 5.11 -0.87
N ALA A 73 -20.50 6.36 -1.31
CA ALA A 73 -21.15 6.78 -2.54
C ALA A 73 -20.62 6.01 -3.76
N GLY A 74 -19.29 5.86 -3.88
CA GLY A 74 -18.67 5.02 -4.90
C GLY A 74 -19.08 3.55 -4.81
N SER A 75 -19.17 3.00 -3.60
CA SER A 75 -19.58 1.60 -3.40
C SER A 75 -21.04 1.35 -3.76
N LEU A 76 -21.93 2.26 -3.38
CA LEU A 76 -23.34 2.22 -3.76
C LEU A 76 -23.53 2.38 -5.28
N LEU A 77 -22.79 3.31 -5.91
CA LEU A 77 -22.82 3.47 -7.36
C LEU A 77 -22.39 2.18 -8.07
N ALA A 78 -21.31 1.52 -7.61
CA ALA A 78 -20.86 0.24 -8.15
C ALA A 78 -21.88 -0.90 -7.92
N ALA A 79 -22.58 -0.87 -6.78
CA ALA A 79 -23.62 -1.88 -6.46
C ALA A 79 -24.91 -1.70 -7.25
N MET A 80 -25.16 -0.51 -7.82
CA MET A 80 -26.42 -0.19 -8.51
C MET A 80 -26.29 -0.08 -10.03
N THR A 81 -25.06 -0.02 -10.56
CA THR A 81 -24.83 0.25 -11.98
C THR A 81 -24.48 -1.02 -12.75
N SER A 82 -25.07 -1.16 -13.95
CA SER A 82 -24.65 -2.12 -14.98
C SER A 82 -23.92 -1.43 -16.15
N SER A 83 -23.52 -0.15 -15.99
CA SER A 83 -22.74 0.57 -16.97
C SER A 83 -21.25 0.53 -16.63
N PHE A 84 -20.43 0.07 -17.58
CA PHE A 84 -18.97 0.06 -17.40
C PHE A 84 -18.41 1.46 -17.09
N ALA A 85 -18.87 2.50 -17.78
CA ALA A 85 -18.41 3.88 -17.54
C ALA A 85 -18.72 4.36 -16.10
N LEU A 86 -19.94 4.11 -15.61
CA LEU A 86 -20.31 4.45 -14.23
C LEU A 86 -19.55 3.60 -13.20
N LEU A 87 -19.23 2.36 -13.54
CA LEU A 87 -18.40 1.51 -12.68
C LEU A 87 -16.98 2.08 -12.56
N ILE A 88 -16.39 2.62 -13.64
CA ILE A 88 -15.09 3.32 -13.57
C ILE A 88 -15.19 4.55 -12.65
N VAL A 89 -16.25 5.36 -12.76
CA VAL A 89 -16.48 6.50 -11.85
C VAL A 89 -16.58 6.03 -10.39
N ALA A 90 -17.32 4.95 -10.14
CA ALA A 90 -17.42 4.35 -8.82
C ALA A 90 -16.05 3.94 -8.26
N ARG A 91 -15.20 3.32 -9.09
CA ARG A 91 -13.83 2.91 -8.72
C ARG A 91 -12.92 4.10 -8.45
N VAL A 92 -13.06 5.20 -9.19
CA VAL A 92 -12.36 6.47 -8.91
C VAL A 92 -12.75 7.00 -7.52
N LEU A 93 -14.05 7.06 -7.19
CA LEU A 93 -14.50 7.49 -5.86
C LEU A 93 -13.97 6.58 -4.74
N GLN A 94 -13.98 5.27 -4.94
CA GLN A 94 -13.43 4.28 -4.01
C GLN A 94 -11.92 4.44 -3.81
N GLY A 95 -11.19 5.00 -4.77
CA GLY A 95 -9.76 5.29 -4.68
C GLY A 95 -9.39 6.20 -3.50
N ALA A 96 -10.30 7.09 -3.08
CA ALA A 96 -10.12 7.92 -1.89
C ALA A 96 -9.89 7.10 -0.60
N SER A 97 -10.32 5.81 -0.56
CA SER A 97 -10.12 4.93 0.58
C SER A 97 -8.65 4.76 0.99
N PHE A 98 -7.71 4.88 0.06
CA PHE A 98 -6.28 4.76 0.37
C PHE A 98 -5.79 5.80 1.36
N ALA A 99 -6.44 6.97 1.44
CA ALA A 99 -6.14 8.00 2.42
C ALA A 99 -6.58 7.62 3.86
N LEU A 100 -7.45 6.63 4.03
CA LEU A 100 -7.91 6.20 5.36
C LEU A 100 -6.77 5.68 6.24
N TYR A 101 -5.73 5.07 5.63
CA TYR A 101 -4.56 4.61 6.38
C TYR A 101 -3.73 5.79 6.93
N PRO A 102 -3.21 6.74 6.13
CA PRO A 102 -2.45 7.87 6.65
C PRO A 102 -3.27 8.77 7.58
N ILE A 103 -4.57 8.97 7.32
CA ILE A 103 -5.47 9.71 8.23
C ILE A 103 -5.59 8.96 9.55
N GLY A 104 -5.74 7.64 9.53
CA GLY A 104 -5.79 6.80 10.73
C GLY A 104 -4.50 6.89 11.56
N VAL A 105 -3.34 6.87 10.91
CA VAL A 105 -2.03 7.08 11.55
C VAL A 105 -1.95 8.46 12.21
N SER A 106 -2.39 9.49 11.50
CA SER A 106 -2.38 10.88 11.99
C SER A 106 -3.31 11.07 13.21
N ILE A 107 -4.49 10.42 13.22
CA ILE A 107 -5.40 10.42 14.38
C ILE A 107 -4.76 9.68 15.58
N LEU A 108 -4.20 8.49 15.35
CA LEU A 108 -3.58 7.72 16.43
C LEU A 108 -2.39 8.44 17.05
N ARG A 109 -1.63 9.18 16.26
CA ARG A 109 -0.52 10.00 16.75
C ARG A 109 -0.97 11.12 17.69
N GLU A 110 -2.18 11.66 17.51
CA GLU A 110 -2.75 12.67 18.40
C GLU A 110 -3.37 12.10 19.68
N GLU A 111 -3.91 10.87 19.59
CA GLU A 111 -4.69 10.26 20.66
C GLU A 111 -3.86 9.36 21.60
N LEU A 112 -2.71 8.87 21.13
CA LEU A 112 -1.94 7.88 21.88
C LEU A 112 -0.58 8.43 22.32
N SER A 113 -0.14 7.97 23.51
CA SER A 113 1.24 8.19 23.94
C SER A 113 2.23 7.52 22.98
N PRO A 114 3.49 8.02 22.90
CA PRO A 114 4.49 7.45 22.01
C PRO A 114 4.67 5.93 22.17
N GLU A 115 4.55 5.41 23.39
CA GLU A 115 4.70 3.99 23.69
C GLU A 115 3.55 3.15 23.08
N ARG A 116 2.32 3.68 23.13
CA ARG A 116 1.14 2.99 22.58
C ARG A 116 0.99 3.18 21.09
N LEU A 117 1.54 4.25 20.54
CA LEU A 117 1.47 4.55 19.12
C LEU A 117 2.11 3.46 18.27
N MET A 118 3.30 2.97 18.66
CA MET A 118 4.01 1.94 17.89
C MET A 118 3.21 0.64 17.83
N ALA A 119 2.63 0.20 18.96
CA ALA A 119 1.74 -0.96 18.99
C ALA A 119 0.50 -0.77 18.12
N ALA A 120 -0.11 0.43 18.13
CA ALA A 120 -1.26 0.72 17.33
C ALA A 120 -0.95 0.74 15.82
N LEU A 121 0.20 1.29 15.40
CA LEU A 121 0.66 1.24 14.01
C LEU A 121 0.90 -0.19 13.53
N ALA A 122 1.45 -1.05 14.40
CA ALA A 122 1.62 -2.46 14.12
C ALA A 122 0.26 -3.15 13.88
N VAL A 123 -0.74 -2.89 14.73
CA VAL A 123 -2.10 -3.44 14.56
C VAL A 123 -2.73 -2.93 13.27
N LEU A 124 -2.61 -1.65 12.93
CA LEU A 124 -3.11 -1.11 11.66
C LEU A 124 -2.50 -1.80 10.46
N SER A 125 -1.20 -2.03 10.50
CA SER A 125 -0.46 -2.72 9.44
C SER A 125 -0.86 -4.19 9.33
N ALA A 126 -1.08 -4.86 10.47
CA ALA A 126 -1.60 -6.22 10.53
C ALA A 126 -2.95 -6.35 9.84
N VAL A 127 -3.84 -5.43 10.16
CA VAL A 127 -5.20 -5.40 9.61
C VAL A 127 -5.17 -5.12 8.11
N LEU A 128 -4.26 -4.26 7.63
CA LEU A 128 -4.11 -3.99 6.20
C LEU A 128 -3.66 -5.26 5.44
N GLY A 129 -2.68 -5.98 5.96
CA GLY A 129 -2.19 -7.22 5.34
C GLY A 129 -3.21 -8.36 5.38
N PHE A 130 -3.77 -8.63 6.56
CA PHE A 130 -4.79 -9.68 6.76
C PHE A 130 -6.09 -9.37 6.03
N GLY A 131 -6.50 -8.11 6.02
CA GLY A 131 -7.73 -7.66 5.37
C GLY A 131 -7.72 -7.90 3.87
N GLY A 132 -6.55 -7.84 3.22
CA GLY A 132 -6.40 -8.20 1.81
C GLY A 132 -6.77 -9.67 1.55
N GLY A 133 -6.24 -10.59 2.36
CA GLY A 133 -6.58 -12.02 2.27
C GLY A 133 -8.06 -12.30 2.62
N MET A 134 -8.58 -11.67 3.66
CA MET A 134 -10.00 -11.78 4.05
C MET A 134 -10.93 -11.29 2.93
N GLY A 135 -10.59 -10.18 2.28
CA GLY A 135 -11.38 -9.65 1.16
C GLY A 135 -11.53 -10.66 0.02
N LEU A 136 -10.44 -11.33 -0.35
CA LEU A 136 -10.46 -12.38 -1.37
C LEU A 136 -11.36 -13.56 -0.98
N VAL A 137 -11.24 -14.04 0.26
CA VAL A 137 -12.04 -15.19 0.75
C VAL A 137 -13.53 -14.82 0.82
N ILE A 138 -13.88 -13.67 1.39
CA ILE A 138 -15.26 -13.23 1.52
C ILE A 138 -15.91 -13.07 0.13
N VAL A 139 -15.24 -12.38 -0.79
CA VAL A 139 -15.75 -12.19 -2.14
C VAL A 139 -15.84 -13.52 -2.87
N GLY A 140 -14.84 -14.40 -2.74
CA GLY A 140 -14.90 -15.75 -3.30
C GLY A 140 -16.09 -16.58 -2.79
N LEU A 141 -16.48 -16.43 -1.51
CA LEU A 141 -17.65 -17.08 -0.95
C LEU A 141 -18.97 -16.48 -1.46
N LEU A 142 -19.04 -15.15 -1.60
CA LEU A 142 -20.21 -14.44 -2.12
C LEU A 142 -20.47 -14.75 -3.60
N MET A 143 -19.42 -15.10 -4.34
CA MET A 143 -19.46 -15.35 -5.78
C MET A 143 -19.58 -16.84 -6.14
N ARG A 144 -20.09 -17.67 -5.24
CA ARG A 144 -20.39 -19.09 -5.53
C ARG A 144 -21.53 -19.21 -6.54
N GLY A 145 -21.36 -20.09 -7.53
CA GLY A 145 -22.29 -20.26 -8.65
C GLY A 145 -22.20 -19.08 -9.65
N ASP A 146 -23.25 -18.86 -10.44
CA ASP A 146 -23.38 -17.72 -11.36
C ASP A 146 -23.86 -16.44 -10.64
N ALA A 147 -23.19 -16.10 -9.54
CA ALA A 147 -23.59 -14.95 -8.74
C ALA A 147 -23.33 -13.64 -9.49
N ASP A 148 -24.25 -12.70 -9.34
CA ASP A 148 -24.14 -11.35 -9.85
C ASP A 148 -23.03 -10.59 -9.10
N TYR A 149 -22.14 -9.91 -9.86
CA TYR A 149 -21.03 -9.14 -9.27
C TYR A 149 -21.52 -8.01 -8.33
N HIS A 150 -22.74 -7.51 -8.51
CA HIS A 150 -23.34 -6.50 -7.63
C HIS A 150 -23.39 -6.96 -6.16
N ARG A 151 -23.49 -8.27 -5.88
CA ARG A 151 -23.47 -8.80 -4.50
C ARG A 151 -22.20 -8.42 -3.74
N ALA A 152 -21.05 -8.46 -4.41
CA ALA A 152 -19.79 -8.07 -3.80
C ALA A 152 -19.79 -6.57 -3.44
N PHE A 153 -20.31 -5.72 -4.31
CA PHE A 153 -20.41 -4.28 -4.05
C PHE A 153 -21.48 -3.91 -3.01
N TRP A 154 -22.59 -4.64 -2.95
CA TRP A 154 -23.58 -4.50 -1.87
C TRP A 154 -22.98 -4.84 -0.51
N PHE A 155 -22.22 -5.94 -0.44
CA PHE A 155 -21.50 -6.29 0.80
C PHE A 155 -20.52 -5.19 1.20
N VAL A 156 -19.72 -4.69 0.27
CA VAL A 156 -18.77 -3.59 0.53
C VAL A 156 -19.51 -2.33 0.98
N SER A 157 -20.63 -1.98 0.35
CA SER A 157 -21.45 -0.83 0.73
C SER A 157 -21.98 -0.93 2.15
N ALA A 158 -22.52 -2.08 2.53
CA ALA A 158 -22.99 -2.33 3.89
C ALA A 158 -21.83 -2.25 4.90
N PHE A 159 -20.68 -2.83 4.56
CA PHE A 159 -19.49 -2.78 5.41
C PHE A 159 -19.00 -1.34 5.61
N VAL A 160 -18.87 -0.55 4.53
CA VAL A 160 -18.46 0.87 4.62
C VAL A 160 -19.46 1.70 5.40
N ALA A 161 -20.77 1.46 5.24
CA ALA A 161 -21.81 2.14 6.01
C ALA A 161 -21.68 1.86 7.52
N LEU A 162 -21.42 0.61 7.91
CA LEU A 162 -21.16 0.23 9.31
C LEU A 162 -19.89 0.90 9.85
N VAL A 163 -18.83 0.95 9.03
CA VAL A 163 -17.57 1.63 9.40
C VAL A 163 -17.78 3.12 9.58
N LEU A 164 -18.54 3.76 8.69
CA LEU A 164 -18.90 5.17 8.79
C LEU A 164 -19.67 5.46 10.08
N LEU A 165 -20.70 4.66 10.39
CA LEU A 165 -21.47 4.78 11.62
C LEU A 165 -20.58 4.60 12.86
N ALA A 166 -19.73 3.59 12.87
CA ALA A 166 -18.79 3.37 13.97
C ALA A 166 -17.80 4.55 14.10
N ALA A 167 -17.31 5.11 13.00
CA ALA A 167 -16.40 6.26 13.01
C ALA A 167 -17.07 7.52 13.55
N ILE A 168 -18.35 7.77 13.23
CA ILE A 168 -19.13 8.89 13.78
C ILE A 168 -19.19 8.81 15.32
N ILE A 169 -19.45 7.61 15.86
CA ILE A 169 -19.68 7.38 17.29
C ILE A 169 -18.36 7.35 18.07
N VAL A 170 -17.36 6.63 17.55
CA VAL A 170 -16.16 6.25 18.33
C VAL A 170 -15.01 7.24 18.17
N VAL A 171 -14.86 7.87 16.99
CA VAL A 171 -13.72 8.77 16.76
C VAL A 171 -13.95 10.10 17.44
N PRO A 172 -13.06 10.54 18.36
CA PRO A 172 -13.22 11.83 19.02
C PRO A 172 -13.01 13.00 18.06
N GLU A 173 -13.74 14.08 18.25
CA GLU A 173 -13.52 15.34 17.53
C GLU A 173 -12.61 16.24 18.37
N ARG A 174 -11.39 16.46 17.89
CA ARG A 174 -10.43 17.37 18.53
C ARG A 174 -10.43 18.71 17.83
N PRO A 175 -10.43 19.85 18.59
CA PRO A 175 -10.26 21.17 17.99
C PRO A 175 -8.91 21.23 17.25
N HIS A 176 -8.93 21.60 15.98
CA HIS A 176 -7.72 21.74 15.19
C HIS A 176 -7.20 23.18 15.28
N ARG A 177 -5.89 23.34 15.52
CA ARG A 177 -5.23 24.65 15.66
C ARG A 177 -4.17 24.91 14.57
N ALA A 178 -4.00 24.04 13.58
CA ALA A 178 -3.02 24.30 12.54
C ALA A 178 -3.53 25.40 11.60
N SER A 179 -2.71 26.42 11.39
CA SER A 179 -2.90 27.45 10.37
C SER A 179 -2.16 27.04 9.10
N GLY A 180 -2.78 27.21 7.96
CA GLY A 180 -2.16 26.90 6.66
C GLY A 180 -3.20 26.88 5.55
N SER A 181 -2.72 26.88 4.32
CA SER A 181 -3.55 26.70 3.13
C SER A 181 -3.14 25.44 2.37
N VAL A 182 -4.06 24.93 1.55
CA VAL A 182 -3.77 23.83 0.64
C VAL A 182 -3.21 24.41 -0.64
N ASP A 183 -2.06 23.93 -1.06
CA ASP A 183 -1.52 24.19 -2.40
C ASP A 183 -2.25 23.33 -3.42
N TRP A 184 -3.32 23.89 -4.02
CA TRP A 184 -4.12 23.21 -5.04
C TRP A 184 -3.34 22.97 -6.33
N ILE A 185 -2.39 23.84 -6.68
CA ILE A 185 -1.55 23.69 -7.89
C ILE A 185 -0.56 22.55 -7.66
N GLY A 186 0.12 22.53 -6.51
CA GLY A 186 0.98 21.42 -6.12
C GLY A 186 0.21 20.10 -6.02
N ALA A 187 -1.01 20.11 -5.46
CA ALA A 187 -1.87 18.92 -5.40
C ALA A 187 -2.24 18.40 -6.79
N ALA A 188 -2.65 19.28 -7.71
CA ALA A 188 -2.96 18.90 -9.09
C ALA A 188 -1.73 18.37 -9.84
N GLY A 189 -0.59 19.05 -9.71
CA GLY A 189 0.67 18.63 -10.33
C GLY A 189 1.12 17.25 -9.85
N LEU A 190 1.10 17.01 -8.54
CA LEU A 190 1.43 15.70 -7.97
C LEU A 190 0.44 14.62 -8.41
N ALA A 191 -0.87 14.91 -8.36
CA ALA A 191 -1.92 13.99 -8.77
C ALA A 191 -1.76 13.57 -10.24
N VAL A 192 -1.58 14.53 -11.15
CA VAL A 192 -1.38 14.25 -12.59
C VAL A 192 -0.08 13.49 -12.81
N GLY A 193 1.02 13.93 -12.19
CA GLY A 193 2.33 13.30 -12.34
C GLY A 193 2.36 11.86 -11.86
N LEU A 194 1.80 11.58 -10.67
CA LEU A 194 1.70 10.21 -10.13
C LEU A 194 0.74 9.36 -10.95
N SER A 195 -0.38 9.92 -11.42
CA SER A 195 -1.31 9.19 -12.27
C SER A 195 -0.66 8.80 -13.60
N LEU A 196 0.06 9.70 -14.25
CA LEU A 196 0.82 9.39 -15.48
C LEU A 196 1.90 8.34 -15.24
N LEU A 197 2.62 8.42 -14.12
CA LEU A 197 3.64 7.44 -13.75
C LEU A 197 3.03 6.04 -13.57
N LEU A 198 1.97 5.93 -12.77
CA LEU A 198 1.30 4.65 -12.54
C LEU A 198 0.62 4.13 -13.81
N LEU A 199 0.01 5.01 -14.60
CA LEU A 199 -0.57 4.66 -15.91
C LEU A 199 0.50 4.05 -16.82
N THR A 200 1.66 4.70 -16.93
CA THR A 200 2.79 4.19 -17.71
C THR A 200 3.22 2.80 -17.27
N ILE A 201 3.32 2.59 -15.95
CA ILE A 201 3.75 1.30 -15.38
C ILE A 201 2.68 0.22 -15.61
N THR A 202 1.40 0.55 -15.39
CA THR A 202 0.29 -0.42 -15.47
C THR A 202 -0.03 -0.80 -16.90
N GLU A 203 -0.05 0.19 -17.81
CA GLU A 203 -0.43 0.02 -19.22
C GLU A 203 0.77 -0.23 -20.14
N GLY A 204 2.00 -0.14 -19.63
CA GLY A 204 3.22 -0.32 -20.43
C GLY A 204 3.30 -1.68 -21.13
N ASN A 205 2.78 -2.75 -20.52
CA ASN A 205 2.74 -4.07 -21.14
C ASN A 205 1.64 -4.18 -22.21
N PRO A 206 0.36 -3.82 -21.97
CA PRO A 206 -0.69 -3.78 -22.99
C PRO A 206 -0.37 -2.87 -24.17
N TRP A 207 0.22 -1.69 -23.92
CA TRP A 207 0.56 -0.73 -24.99
C TRP A 207 1.85 -1.08 -25.71
N GLY A 208 2.69 -1.94 -25.12
CA GLY A 208 4.07 -2.20 -25.53
C GLY A 208 5.05 -1.17 -24.96
N TRP A 209 6.10 -1.65 -24.30
CA TRP A 209 7.10 -0.81 -23.61
C TRP A 209 7.85 0.17 -24.53
N THR A 210 7.96 -0.15 -25.81
CA THR A 210 8.61 0.70 -26.83
C THR A 210 7.65 1.55 -27.63
N SER A 211 6.34 1.50 -27.36
CA SER A 211 5.34 2.26 -28.08
C SER A 211 5.43 3.77 -27.80
N ALA A 212 5.04 4.59 -28.77
CA ALA A 212 4.99 6.03 -28.58
C ALA A 212 4.06 6.46 -27.43
N ARG A 213 3.00 5.67 -27.14
CA ARG A 213 2.09 5.92 -26.02
C ARG A 213 2.79 5.75 -24.69
N THR A 214 3.52 4.64 -24.49
CA THR A 214 4.25 4.34 -23.24
C THR A 214 5.40 5.32 -23.05
N ILE A 215 6.21 5.57 -24.07
CA ILE A 215 7.31 6.55 -23.99
C ILE A 215 6.77 7.95 -23.76
N GLY A 216 5.73 8.35 -24.47
CA GLY A 216 5.09 9.67 -24.31
C GLY A 216 4.51 9.87 -22.90
N SER A 217 3.81 8.87 -22.36
CA SER A 217 3.28 8.94 -20.99
C SER A 217 4.39 8.96 -19.95
N ALA A 218 5.49 8.22 -20.15
CA ALA A 218 6.67 8.24 -19.26
C ALA A 218 7.33 9.62 -19.25
N LEU A 219 7.58 10.20 -20.42
CA LEU A 219 8.15 11.55 -20.55
C LEU A 219 7.23 12.61 -19.94
N ALA A 220 5.91 12.49 -20.17
CA ALA A 220 4.93 13.39 -19.57
C ALA A 220 4.94 13.26 -18.03
N ALA A 221 4.98 12.03 -17.48
CA ALA A 221 5.09 11.80 -16.04
C ALA A 221 6.32 12.47 -15.44
N VAL A 222 7.50 12.24 -16.04
CA VAL A 222 8.76 12.85 -15.60
C VAL A 222 8.69 14.38 -15.70
N GLY A 223 8.19 14.92 -16.81
CA GLY A 223 8.06 16.36 -17.03
C GLY A 223 7.13 17.02 -16.01
N VAL A 224 5.95 16.43 -15.77
CA VAL A 224 4.98 16.96 -14.80
C VAL A 224 5.53 16.85 -13.37
N LEU A 225 6.16 15.74 -12.99
CA LEU A 225 6.76 15.59 -11.66
C LEU A 225 7.96 16.52 -11.44
N ALA A 226 8.76 16.77 -12.48
CA ALA A 226 9.84 17.74 -12.41
C ALA A 226 9.31 19.17 -12.26
N LEU A 227 8.25 19.53 -13.00
CA LEU A 227 7.59 20.83 -12.89
C LEU A 227 6.91 21.00 -11.53
N TRP A 228 6.22 19.95 -11.05
CA TRP A 228 5.67 19.90 -9.69
C TRP A 228 6.76 20.11 -8.64
N TRP A 229 7.89 19.40 -8.73
CA TRP A 229 9.03 19.55 -7.83
C TRP A 229 9.59 20.97 -7.81
N TRP A 230 9.71 21.58 -8.99
CA TRP A 230 10.14 22.96 -9.12
C TRP A 230 9.14 23.94 -8.48
N TRP A 231 7.82 23.71 -8.64
CA TRP A 231 6.77 24.49 -8.01
C TRP A 231 6.83 24.40 -6.48
N GLU A 232 6.82 23.18 -5.92
CA GLU A 232 6.84 22.91 -4.48
C GLU A 232 8.03 23.58 -3.78
N ARG A 233 9.19 23.66 -4.44
CA ARG A 233 10.39 24.36 -3.89
C ARG A 233 10.24 25.87 -3.81
N ARG A 234 9.26 26.45 -4.50
CA ARG A 234 9.00 27.91 -4.54
C ARG A 234 7.73 28.30 -3.79
N CYS A 235 6.84 27.35 -3.54
CA CYS A 235 5.61 27.59 -2.80
C CYS A 235 5.92 27.88 -1.34
N SER A 236 5.30 28.92 -0.77
CA SER A 236 5.46 29.28 0.64
C SER A 236 4.80 28.27 1.59
N GLN A 237 3.75 27.60 1.14
CA GLN A 237 3.03 26.55 1.87
C GLN A 237 2.85 25.32 0.97
N PRO A 238 3.95 24.56 0.72
CA PRO A 238 3.90 23.43 -0.18
C PRO A 238 2.96 22.32 0.30
N LEU A 239 2.36 21.59 -0.64
CA LEU A 239 1.57 20.41 -0.32
C LEU A 239 2.45 19.36 0.37
N VAL A 240 3.64 19.14 -0.20
CA VAL A 240 4.63 18.19 0.31
C VAL A 240 5.97 18.91 0.46
N SER A 241 6.47 19.00 1.68
CA SER A 241 7.77 19.59 1.93
C SER A 241 8.88 18.81 1.20
N THR A 242 9.46 19.41 0.15
CA THR A 242 10.58 18.81 -0.60
C THR A 242 11.81 18.63 0.28
N THR A 243 12.00 19.50 1.27
CA THR A 243 13.09 19.38 2.26
C THR A 243 12.86 18.18 3.17
N MET A 244 11.61 17.90 3.56
CA MET A 244 11.23 16.69 4.30
C MET A 244 11.54 15.43 3.47
N LEU A 245 11.09 15.38 2.21
CA LEU A 245 11.33 14.22 1.35
C LEU A 245 12.81 13.92 1.09
N LEU A 246 13.65 14.95 1.02
CA LEU A 246 15.09 14.82 0.81
C LEU A 246 15.87 14.53 2.09
N ARG A 247 15.25 14.58 3.27
CA ARG A 247 15.91 14.12 4.49
C ARG A 247 16.34 12.67 4.29
N ARG A 248 17.63 12.41 4.42
CA ARG A 248 18.21 11.08 4.11
C ARG A 248 17.45 9.90 4.74
N PRO A 249 17.01 9.94 6.01
CA PRO A 249 16.25 8.84 6.59
C PRO A 249 14.90 8.62 5.87
N ILE A 250 14.17 9.69 5.54
CA ILE A 250 12.86 9.62 4.89
C ILE A 250 13.02 9.14 3.45
N LEU A 251 13.97 9.71 2.70
CA LEU A 251 14.24 9.34 1.31
C LEU A 251 14.58 7.85 1.20
N LEU A 252 15.56 7.39 2.00
CA LEU A 252 15.98 5.99 1.96
C LEU A 252 14.87 5.03 2.43
N THR A 253 14.06 5.44 3.41
CA THR A 253 12.91 4.66 3.85
C THR A 253 11.85 4.57 2.75
N ASN A 254 11.54 5.65 2.03
CA ASN A 254 10.58 5.63 0.93
C ASN A 254 11.07 4.79 -0.25
N ILE A 255 12.35 4.87 -0.62
CA ILE A 255 12.93 4.00 -1.66
C ILE A 255 12.90 2.52 -1.20
N ALA A 256 13.24 2.24 0.05
CA ALA A 256 13.09 0.89 0.61
C ALA A 256 11.64 0.42 0.60
N THR A 257 10.67 1.32 0.81
CA THR A 257 9.23 1.00 0.73
C THR A 257 8.79 0.62 -0.67
N VAL A 258 9.36 1.25 -1.73
CA VAL A 258 9.16 0.79 -3.12
C VAL A 258 9.63 -0.66 -3.27
N ALA A 259 10.84 -0.97 -2.81
CA ALA A 259 11.40 -2.32 -2.91
C ALA A 259 10.59 -3.36 -2.12
N VAL A 260 10.10 -3.01 -0.92
CA VAL A 260 9.20 -3.86 -0.11
C VAL A 260 7.85 -4.07 -0.80
N GLY A 261 7.30 -3.02 -1.42
CA GLY A 261 6.07 -3.11 -2.22
C GLY A 261 6.22 -4.04 -3.42
N MET A 262 7.38 -4.01 -4.09
CA MET A 262 7.72 -4.97 -5.15
C MET A 262 7.77 -6.40 -4.61
N GLY A 263 8.46 -6.62 -3.49
CA GLY A 263 8.56 -7.94 -2.85
C GLY A 263 7.19 -8.53 -2.52
N LEU A 264 6.27 -7.73 -1.97
CA LEU A 264 4.90 -8.17 -1.70
C LEU A 264 4.23 -8.74 -2.95
N TYR A 265 4.29 -8.00 -4.07
CA TYR A 265 3.59 -8.39 -5.29
C TYR A 265 4.30 -9.53 -6.03
N PHE A 266 5.63 -9.62 -6.00
CA PHE A 266 6.35 -10.79 -6.47
C PHE A 266 5.94 -12.05 -5.68
N GLY A 267 5.82 -11.96 -4.35
CA GLY A 267 5.32 -13.06 -3.53
C GLY A 267 3.88 -13.41 -3.86
N PHE A 268 2.98 -12.44 -3.85
CA PHE A 268 1.55 -12.66 -4.04
C PHE A 268 1.21 -13.20 -5.44
N LEU A 269 1.65 -12.53 -6.50
CA LEU A 269 1.34 -12.92 -7.88
C LEU A 269 2.12 -14.15 -8.31
N GLY A 270 3.42 -14.22 -7.94
CA GLY A 270 4.27 -15.36 -8.27
C GLY A 270 3.79 -16.64 -7.62
N LEU A 271 3.52 -16.62 -6.31
CA LEU A 271 3.03 -17.78 -5.58
C LEU A 271 1.66 -18.24 -6.09
N THR A 272 0.72 -17.29 -6.24
CA THR A 272 -0.63 -17.58 -6.72
C THR A 272 -0.61 -18.20 -8.12
N GLY A 273 0.17 -17.62 -9.03
CA GLY A 273 0.32 -18.13 -10.40
C GLY A 273 1.01 -19.51 -10.45
N PHE A 274 2.05 -19.69 -9.64
CA PHE A 274 2.80 -20.95 -9.58
C PHE A 274 1.93 -22.12 -9.11
N VAL A 275 1.21 -21.96 -8.00
CA VAL A 275 0.40 -23.06 -7.44
C VAL A 275 -0.80 -23.42 -8.31
N GLN A 276 -1.30 -22.50 -9.12
CA GLN A 276 -2.42 -22.70 -10.04
C GLN A 276 -1.96 -23.17 -11.43
N ALA A 277 -0.66 -23.29 -11.68
CA ALA A 277 -0.15 -23.77 -12.97
C ALA A 277 -0.76 -25.13 -13.33
N PRO A 278 -1.22 -25.34 -14.59
CA PRO A 278 -1.90 -26.56 -15.01
C PRO A 278 -1.04 -27.81 -14.83
N ALA A 279 -1.65 -28.97 -14.60
CA ALA A 279 -0.93 -30.24 -14.43
C ALA A 279 -0.02 -30.62 -15.63
N GLY A 280 -0.37 -30.15 -16.84
CA GLY A 280 0.45 -30.36 -18.05
C GLY A 280 1.68 -29.48 -18.17
N SER A 281 1.91 -28.53 -17.25
CA SER A 281 3.06 -27.62 -17.28
C SER A 281 4.37 -28.27 -16.81
N GLY A 282 4.29 -29.40 -16.09
CA GLY A 282 5.45 -30.09 -15.49
C GLY A 282 5.90 -29.47 -14.16
N TYR A 283 5.23 -28.42 -13.69
CA TYR A 283 5.48 -27.73 -12.42
C TYR A 283 4.17 -27.25 -11.80
N GLY A 284 4.22 -26.71 -10.57
CA GLY A 284 3.03 -26.24 -9.87
C GLY A 284 2.15 -27.36 -9.34
N PHE A 285 0.92 -27.05 -8.92
CA PHE A 285 0.06 -28.02 -8.22
C PHE A 285 -1.34 -28.14 -8.82
N ALA A 286 -1.59 -27.51 -9.97
CA ALA A 286 -2.92 -27.44 -10.60
C ALA A 286 -4.04 -27.04 -9.60
N ALA A 287 -3.69 -26.20 -8.61
CA ALA A 287 -4.60 -25.82 -7.54
C ALA A 287 -5.74 -24.98 -8.09
N THR A 288 -6.99 -25.32 -7.68
CA THR A 288 -8.11 -24.43 -7.91
C THR A 288 -7.90 -23.13 -7.12
N VAL A 289 -8.61 -22.05 -7.48
CA VAL A 289 -8.54 -20.77 -6.77
C VAL A 289 -8.78 -20.95 -5.26
N LEU A 290 -9.76 -21.77 -4.90
CA LEU A 290 -10.09 -22.05 -3.50
C LEU A 290 -8.97 -22.84 -2.80
N MET A 291 -8.41 -23.85 -3.45
CA MET A 291 -7.29 -24.63 -2.93
C MET A 291 -6.04 -23.76 -2.77
N ALA A 292 -5.71 -22.93 -3.77
CA ALA A 292 -4.63 -21.97 -3.68
C ALA A 292 -4.79 -21.03 -2.47
N SER A 293 -6.01 -20.51 -2.26
CA SER A 293 -6.30 -19.59 -1.16
C SER A 293 -6.21 -20.28 0.21
N ILE A 294 -6.80 -21.47 0.39
CA ILE A 294 -6.91 -22.12 1.71
C ILE A 294 -5.61 -22.86 2.06
N VAL A 295 -5.02 -23.60 1.12
CA VAL A 295 -3.87 -24.48 1.42
C VAL A 295 -2.57 -23.70 1.37
N PHE A 296 -2.37 -22.84 0.36
CA PHE A 296 -1.09 -22.20 0.11
C PHE A 296 -0.99 -20.77 0.66
N LEU A 297 -2.07 -19.97 0.57
CA LEU A 297 -2.02 -18.55 0.97
C LEU A 297 -2.46 -18.32 2.43
N LEU A 298 -3.49 -19.02 2.91
CA LEU A 298 -4.05 -18.80 4.24
C LEU A 298 -3.04 -19.05 5.38
N PRO A 299 -2.17 -20.09 5.37
CA PRO A 299 -1.17 -20.27 6.43
C PRO A 299 -0.22 -19.07 6.54
N GLY A 300 0.22 -18.54 5.40
CA GLY A 300 1.03 -17.31 5.33
C GLY A 300 0.27 -16.09 5.87
N ALA A 301 -1.00 -15.92 5.49
CA ALA A 301 -1.82 -14.81 5.98
C ALA A 301 -2.04 -14.85 7.49
N ILE A 302 -2.28 -16.04 8.07
CA ILE A 302 -2.40 -16.23 9.53
C ILE A 302 -1.07 -15.89 10.22
N ALA A 303 0.05 -16.45 9.73
CA ALA A 303 1.37 -16.17 10.29
C ALA A 303 1.71 -14.67 10.20
N GLY A 304 1.42 -14.04 9.09
CA GLY A 304 1.57 -12.60 8.90
C GLY A 304 0.72 -11.79 9.87
N PHE A 305 -0.54 -12.15 10.08
CA PHE A 305 -1.42 -11.50 11.04
C PHE A 305 -0.90 -11.60 12.48
N LEU A 306 -0.53 -12.80 12.91
CA LEU A 306 0.03 -13.02 14.26
C LEU A 306 1.35 -12.26 14.45
N THR A 307 2.21 -12.26 13.43
CA THR A 307 3.47 -11.50 13.44
C THR A 307 3.21 -10.02 13.54
N ALA A 308 2.25 -9.50 12.80
CA ALA A 308 1.92 -8.08 12.81
C ALA A 308 1.36 -7.64 14.18
N LEU A 309 0.53 -8.45 14.84
CA LEU A 309 0.07 -8.19 16.21
C LEU A 309 1.24 -8.13 17.21
N ALA A 310 2.26 -8.98 17.01
CA ALA A 310 3.45 -9.00 17.86
C ALA A 310 4.47 -7.92 17.50
N SER A 311 4.44 -7.40 16.26
CA SER A 311 5.45 -6.49 15.70
C SER A 311 5.59 -5.19 16.51
N GLY A 312 4.50 -4.68 17.09
CA GLY A 312 4.54 -3.50 17.97
C GLY A 312 5.48 -3.70 19.16
N ARG A 313 5.36 -4.84 19.86
CA ARG A 313 6.24 -5.17 21.00
C ARG A 313 7.70 -5.32 20.58
N TYR A 314 7.95 -5.88 19.39
CA TYR A 314 9.31 -6.00 18.85
C TYR A 314 9.88 -4.63 18.47
N ILE A 315 9.07 -3.76 17.87
CA ILE A 315 9.46 -2.38 17.50
C ILE A 315 9.79 -1.56 18.76
N ASP A 316 8.99 -1.71 19.83
CA ASP A 316 9.22 -1.01 21.11
C ASP A 316 10.49 -1.49 21.78
N ARG A 317 10.74 -2.81 21.77
CA ARG A 317 11.88 -3.41 22.48
C ARG A 317 13.19 -3.28 21.70
N PHE A 318 13.18 -3.45 20.39
CA PHE A 318 14.38 -3.57 19.55
C PHE A 318 14.55 -2.42 18.56
N GLY A 319 13.53 -1.57 18.43
CA GLY A 319 13.47 -0.49 17.45
C GLY A 319 13.01 -0.96 16.06
N ALA A 320 12.30 -0.06 15.36
CA ALA A 320 11.70 -0.34 14.04
C ALA A 320 12.72 -0.78 12.98
N ARG A 321 13.96 -0.24 13.06
CA ARG A 321 15.02 -0.56 12.10
C ARG A 321 15.50 -2.01 12.20
N LEU A 322 15.78 -2.50 13.40
CA LEU A 322 16.25 -3.89 13.58
C LEU A 322 15.14 -4.88 13.22
N VAL A 323 13.90 -4.59 13.62
CA VAL A 323 12.74 -5.41 13.26
C VAL A 323 12.57 -5.50 11.76
N LEU A 324 12.74 -4.39 11.03
CA LEU A 324 12.67 -4.37 9.57
C LEU A 324 13.82 -5.18 8.94
N VAL A 325 15.05 -5.01 9.40
CA VAL A 325 16.22 -5.77 8.90
C VAL A 325 16.03 -7.27 9.08
N VAL A 326 15.59 -7.70 10.27
CA VAL A 326 15.30 -9.11 10.53
C VAL A 326 14.15 -9.61 9.66
N GLY A 327 13.09 -8.83 9.53
CA GLY A 327 11.98 -9.15 8.63
C GLY A 327 12.42 -9.33 7.19
N ILE A 328 13.24 -8.42 6.65
CA ILE A 328 13.78 -8.53 5.29
C ILE A 328 14.63 -9.81 5.13
N ALA A 329 15.49 -10.12 6.10
CA ALA A 329 16.31 -11.33 6.05
C ALA A 329 15.44 -12.61 6.01
N ILE A 330 14.37 -12.66 6.80
CA ILE A 330 13.37 -13.75 6.77
C ILE A 330 12.70 -13.82 5.40
N GLY A 331 12.30 -12.69 4.83
CA GLY A 331 11.68 -12.63 3.51
C GLY A 331 12.60 -13.10 2.39
N MET A 332 13.87 -12.67 2.43
CA MET A 332 14.89 -13.14 1.48
C MET A 332 15.07 -14.66 1.54
N ALA A 333 15.09 -15.25 2.74
CA ALA A 333 15.14 -16.71 2.92
C ALA A 333 13.89 -17.39 2.32
N GLY A 334 12.69 -16.83 2.53
CA GLY A 334 11.46 -17.32 1.94
C GLY A 334 11.47 -17.26 0.41
N PHE A 335 11.90 -16.13 -0.17
CA PHE A 335 12.04 -16.00 -1.62
C PHE A 335 13.12 -16.91 -2.21
N ALA A 336 14.27 -17.05 -1.54
CA ALA A 336 15.30 -17.99 -1.95
C ALA A 336 14.78 -19.43 -1.94
N MET A 337 14.03 -19.81 -0.91
CA MET A 337 13.38 -21.12 -0.84
C MET A 337 12.40 -21.32 -2.00
N LEU A 338 11.55 -20.34 -2.33
CA LEU A 338 10.67 -20.41 -3.50
C LEU A 338 11.44 -20.51 -4.82
N ALA A 339 12.62 -19.92 -4.92
CA ALA A 339 13.40 -19.97 -6.15
C ALA A 339 14.08 -21.32 -6.39
N VAL A 340 14.45 -22.05 -5.31
CA VAL A 340 15.26 -23.29 -5.44
C VAL A 340 14.55 -24.56 -4.94
N ALA A 341 13.51 -24.44 -4.10
CA ALA A 341 12.82 -25.55 -3.47
C ALA A 341 11.30 -25.30 -3.48
N HIS A 342 10.64 -25.75 -4.53
CA HIS A 342 9.19 -25.56 -4.76
C HIS A 342 8.49 -26.78 -5.36
N SER A 343 9.14 -27.94 -5.31
CA SER A 343 8.59 -29.21 -5.84
C SER A 343 7.52 -29.81 -4.94
N GLU A 344 7.57 -29.56 -3.62
CA GLU A 344 6.64 -30.11 -2.65
C GLU A 344 5.73 -29.04 -2.05
N PRO A 345 4.43 -29.33 -1.81
CA PRO A 345 3.49 -28.35 -1.26
C PRO A 345 3.96 -27.68 0.03
N TRP A 346 4.56 -28.45 0.97
CA TRP A 346 5.02 -27.92 2.24
C TRP A 346 6.14 -26.90 2.09
N GLN A 347 7.01 -27.04 1.08
CA GLN A 347 8.08 -26.08 0.79
C GLN A 347 7.50 -24.72 0.41
N VAL A 348 6.52 -24.74 -0.47
CA VAL A 348 5.84 -23.54 -0.96
C VAL A 348 5.03 -22.86 0.17
N ILE A 349 4.36 -23.66 1.02
CA ILE A 349 3.64 -23.14 2.18
C ILE A 349 4.60 -22.51 3.18
N ALA A 350 5.70 -23.20 3.53
CA ALA A 350 6.70 -22.69 4.46
C ALA A 350 7.34 -21.39 3.96
N ALA A 351 7.72 -21.35 2.69
CA ALA A 351 8.27 -20.15 2.07
C ALA A 351 7.25 -19.00 2.04
N GLY A 352 5.99 -19.28 1.72
CA GLY A 352 4.89 -18.31 1.77
C GLY A 352 4.67 -17.74 3.18
N VAL A 353 4.83 -18.56 4.22
CA VAL A 353 4.82 -18.11 5.62
C VAL A 353 5.96 -17.13 5.88
N LEU A 354 7.20 -17.44 5.50
CA LEU A 354 8.35 -16.55 5.68
C LEU A 354 8.18 -15.21 4.96
N VAL A 355 7.68 -15.23 3.73
CA VAL A 355 7.39 -14.01 2.96
C VAL A 355 6.32 -13.17 3.65
N ASN A 356 5.24 -13.76 4.16
CA ASN A 356 4.19 -13.02 4.85
C ASN A 356 4.65 -12.45 6.22
N VAL A 357 5.51 -13.17 6.95
CA VAL A 357 6.16 -12.65 8.16
C VAL A 357 6.98 -11.40 7.85
N TYR A 358 7.82 -11.45 6.80
CA TYR A 358 8.57 -10.29 6.32
C TYR A 358 7.67 -9.10 6.01
N ILE A 359 6.64 -9.30 5.18
CA ILE A 359 5.72 -8.23 4.76
C ILE A 359 5.06 -7.59 5.98
N SER A 360 4.65 -8.40 6.94
CA SER A 360 3.97 -7.92 8.16
C SER A 360 4.89 -7.09 9.05
N LEU A 361 6.15 -7.51 9.24
CA LEU A 361 7.15 -6.74 9.96
C LEU A 361 7.50 -5.45 9.24
N ALA A 362 7.64 -5.48 7.91
CA ALA A 362 7.94 -4.31 7.10
C ALA A 362 6.80 -3.26 7.14
N TYR A 363 5.55 -3.69 7.06
CA TYR A 363 4.39 -2.79 7.10
C TYR A 363 4.23 -2.11 8.47
N GLY A 364 4.65 -2.75 9.57
CA GLY A 364 4.68 -2.13 10.89
C GLY A 364 5.85 -1.15 11.05
N ALA A 365 7.03 -1.53 10.56
CA ALA A 365 8.27 -0.80 10.80
C ALA A 365 8.44 0.42 9.87
N LEU A 366 8.09 0.33 8.57
CA LEU A 366 8.30 1.42 7.60
C LEU A 366 7.56 2.71 7.95
N PRO A 367 6.24 2.70 8.25
CA PRO A 367 5.55 3.90 8.68
C PRO A 367 6.10 4.45 10.00
N SER A 368 6.52 3.58 10.92
CA SER A 368 7.10 3.96 12.21
C SER A 368 8.42 4.73 12.02
N LEU A 369 9.25 4.33 11.04
CA LEU A 369 10.48 5.04 10.70
C LEU A 369 10.19 6.43 10.12
N VAL A 370 9.17 6.55 9.26
CA VAL A 370 8.77 7.85 8.68
C VAL A 370 8.19 8.78 9.75
N VAL A 371 7.27 8.27 10.59
CA VAL A 371 6.58 9.07 11.62
C VAL A 371 7.54 9.64 12.67
N ARG A 372 8.66 8.96 12.94
CA ARG A 372 9.69 9.44 13.90
C ARG A 372 10.51 10.62 13.36
N GLU A 373 10.59 10.79 12.05
CA GLU A 373 11.43 11.78 11.40
C GLU A 373 10.69 13.07 11.01
N VAL A 374 9.36 13.12 11.24
CA VAL A 374 8.51 14.24 10.84
C VAL A 374 7.79 14.87 12.03
N GLU A 375 7.39 16.14 11.88
CA GLU A 375 6.59 16.83 12.87
C GLU A 375 5.13 16.32 12.87
N PRO A 376 4.38 16.51 13.97
CA PRO A 376 2.98 16.09 14.04
C PRO A 376 2.08 16.64 12.91
N GLY A 377 2.35 17.87 12.46
CA GLY A 377 1.60 18.52 11.37
C GLY A 377 1.95 18.04 9.96
N GLU A 378 2.95 17.19 9.79
CA GLU A 378 3.38 16.61 8.50
C GLU A 378 3.10 15.10 8.43
N THR A 379 2.51 14.51 9.47
CA THR A 379 2.35 13.05 9.60
C THR A 379 1.48 12.46 8.49
N GLY A 380 0.36 13.11 8.18
CA GLY A 380 -0.57 12.65 7.15
C GLY A 380 0.08 12.65 5.76
N VAL A 381 0.75 13.74 5.40
CA VAL A 381 1.46 13.85 4.12
C VAL A 381 2.62 12.86 4.03
N ALA A 382 3.45 12.77 5.06
CA ALA A 382 4.62 11.88 5.06
C ALA A 382 4.23 10.39 4.94
N THR A 383 3.20 9.96 5.68
CA THR A 383 2.67 8.60 5.59
C THR A 383 1.93 8.34 4.28
N SER A 384 1.29 9.36 3.68
CA SER A 384 0.71 9.28 2.35
C SER A 384 1.78 9.04 1.28
N MET A 385 2.90 9.79 1.33
CA MET A 385 4.03 9.59 0.41
C MET A 385 4.65 8.20 0.56
N ASN A 386 4.76 7.68 1.78
CA ASN A 386 5.21 6.32 2.03
C ASN A 386 4.23 5.26 1.47
N ALA A 387 2.92 5.49 1.60
CA ALA A 387 1.91 4.59 1.00
C ALA A 387 1.97 4.60 -0.54
N ILE A 388 2.20 5.77 -1.16
CA ILE A 388 2.40 5.90 -2.61
C ILE A 388 3.67 5.17 -3.05
N ALA A 389 4.78 5.31 -2.34
CA ALA A 389 6.01 4.58 -2.62
C ALA A 389 5.76 3.07 -2.68
N ARG A 390 4.99 2.54 -1.74
CA ARG A 390 4.57 1.13 -1.73
C ARG A 390 3.72 0.77 -2.96
N THR A 391 2.77 1.63 -3.34
CA THR A 391 1.91 1.41 -4.51
C THR A 391 2.72 1.41 -5.81
N ILE A 392 3.68 2.33 -5.96
CA ILE A 392 4.60 2.34 -7.11
C ILE A 392 5.36 1.02 -7.19
N GLY A 393 5.90 0.54 -6.07
CA GLY A 393 6.59 -0.76 -6.02
C GLY A 393 5.69 -1.92 -6.43
N ALA A 394 4.47 -1.98 -5.87
CA ALA A 394 3.48 -2.99 -6.17
C ALA A 394 3.11 -3.01 -7.66
N SER A 395 2.83 -1.85 -8.26
CA SER A 395 2.50 -1.72 -9.69
C SER A 395 3.67 -2.09 -10.58
N THR A 396 4.89 -1.70 -10.21
CA THR A 396 6.10 -2.07 -10.94
C THR A 396 6.32 -3.58 -10.95
N ALA A 397 6.17 -4.24 -9.80
CA ALA A 397 6.27 -5.70 -9.73
C ALA A 397 5.18 -6.40 -10.53
N ALA A 398 3.93 -5.93 -10.47
CA ALA A 398 2.83 -6.48 -11.26
C ALA A 398 3.13 -6.41 -12.78
N ALA A 399 3.66 -5.27 -13.25
CA ALA A 399 4.06 -5.11 -14.64
C ALA A 399 5.20 -6.06 -15.04
N ILE A 400 6.22 -6.23 -14.19
CA ILE A 400 7.32 -7.17 -14.43
C ILE A 400 6.81 -8.62 -14.47
N VAL A 401 5.94 -9.01 -13.52
CA VAL A 401 5.31 -10.34 -13.49
C VAL A 401 4.52 -10.59 -14.77
N ALA A 402 3.72 -9.60 -15.21
CA ALA A 402 2.95 -9.71 -16.46
C ALA A 402 3.86 -9.95 -17.68
N VAL A 403 5.00 -9.24 -17.78
CA VAL A 403 6.00 -9.46 -18.85
C VAL A 403 6.63 -10.85 -18.78
N LEU A 404 6.97 -11.32 -17.58
CA LEU A 404 7.61 -12.63 -17.42
C LEU A 404 6.65 -13.79 -17.73
N LEU A 405 5.37 -13.64 -17.31
CA LEU A 405 4.35 -14.66 -17.54
C LEU A 405 3.73 -14.60 -18.94
N SER A 406 3.89 -13.52 -19.71
CA SER A 406 3.45 -13.45 -21.10
C SER A 406 4.32 -14.27 -22.07
N ARG A 407 5.49 -14.75 -21.64
CA ARG A 407 6.41 -15.60 -22.43
C ARG A 407 5.93 -17.06 -22.50
N ALA A 408 4.68 -17.27 -22.91
CA ALA A 408 4.11 -18.60 -23.02
C ALA A 408 4.62 -19.33 -24.28
N GLY A 409 5.41 -20.39 -24.12
CA GLY A 409 5.87 -21.24 -25.24
C GLY A 409 4.86 -22.30 -25.67
N ASN A 410 4.20 -22.96 -24.72
CA ASN A 410 3.26 -24.09 -24.95
C ASN A 410 1.89 -23.83 -24.30
N GLY A 411 1.39 -22.59 -24.32
CA GLY A 411 0.11 -22.22 -23.71
C GLY A 411 0.19 -21.87 -22.22
N HIS A 412 1.35 -22.04 -21.57
CA HIS A 412 1.62 -21.65 -20.19
C HIS A 412 3.05 -21.11 -20.03
N PRO A 413 3.29 -20.22 -19.04
CA PRO A 413 4.62 -19.68 -18.77
C PRO A 413 5.61 -20.79 -18.40
N PRO A 414 6.90 -20.68 -18.74
CA PRO A 414 7.91 -21.63 -18.29
C PRO A 414 8.17 -21.48 -16.78
N GLU A 415 8.56 -22.58 -16.10
CA GLU A 415 8.91 -22.57 -14.67
C GLU A 415 9.98 -21.54 -14.32
N SER A 416 10.95 -21.34 -15.24
CA SER A 416 11.99 -20.33 -15.08
C SER A 416 11.46 -18.91 -14.90
N SER A 417 10.28 -18.58 -15.45
CA SER A 417 9.64 -17.28 -15.20
C SER A 417 9.30 -17.09 -13.72
N TYR A 418 8.78 -18.13 -13.06
CA TYR A 418 8.47 -18.08 -11.62
C TYR A 418 9.75 -18.04 -10.77
N THR A 419 10.77 -18.82 -11.12
CA THR A 419 12.09 -18.77 -10.47
C THR A 419 12.68 -17.36 -10.54
N ILE A 420 12.58 -16.68 -11.69
CA ILE A 420 13.01 -15.28 -11.85
C ILE A 420 12.17 -14.34 -10.97
N ILE A 421 10.85 -14.50 -10.92
CA ILE A 421 9.97 -13.69 -10.07
C ILE A 421 10.39 -13.81 -8.60
N PHE A 422 10.64 -15.02 -8.11
CA PHE A 422 11.08 -15.25 -6.74
C PHE A 422 12.49 -14.71 -6.47
N ALA A 423 13.42 -14.88 -7.42
CA ALA A 423 14.75 -14.28 -7.33
C ALA A 423 14.70 -12.74 -7.27
N LEU A 424 13.83 -12.11 -8.06
CA LEU A 424 13.58 -10.67 -8.01
C LEU A 424 13.00 -10.26 -6.65
N GLY A 425 12.13 -11.08 -6.05
CA GLY A 425 11.62 -10.86 -4.69
C GLY A 425 12.74 -10.81 -3.65
N ALA A 426 13.69 -11.76 -3.71
CA ALA A 426 14.87 -11.77 -2.86
C ALA A 426 15.78 -10.55 -3.13
N PHE A 427 15.98 -10.19 -4.38
CA PHE A 427 16.81 -9.05 -4.79
C PHE A 427 16.24 -7.70 -4.30
N THR A 428 14.93 -7.50 -4.40
CA THR A 428 14.29 -6.29 -3.85
C THR A 428 14.40 -6.25 -2.32
N GLY A 429 14.36 -7.41 -1.65
CA GLY A 429 14.69 -7.51 -0.23
C GLY A 429 16.11 -7.04 0.07
N LEU A 430 17.09 -7.46 -0.71
CA LEU A 430 18.48 -7.01 -0.56
C LEU A 430 18.63 -5.50 -0.76
N ILE A 431 17.97 -4.94 -1.77
CA ILE A 431 17.94 -3.47 -1.98
C ILE A 431 17.37 -2.77 -0.74
N ALA A 432 16.23 -3.22 -0.24
CA ALA A 432 15.62 -2.64 0.95
C ALA A 432 16.54 -2.74 2.18
N LEU A 433 17.22 -3.87 2.36
CA LEU A 433 18.19 -4.10 3.44
C LEU A 433 19.33 -3.08 3.39
N VAL A 434 19.94 -2.90 2.22
CA VAL A 434 21.06 -1.96 2.02
C VAL A 434 20.60 -0.52 2.29
N LEU A 435 19.44 -0.12 1.78
CA LEU A 435 18.90 1.23 1.97
C LEU A 435 18.60 1.51 3.45
N ILE A 436 17.99 0.57 4.15
CA ILE A 436 17.72 0.70 5.59
C ILE A 436 19.02 0.66 6.40
N ALA A 437 20.01 -0.14 6.01
CA ALA A 437 21.32 -0.14 6.64
C ALA A 437 22.04 1.21 6.46
N ALA A 438 21.88 1.85 5.31
CA ALA A 438 22.45 3.19 5.02
C ALA A 438 21.66 4.35 5.67
N SER A 439 20.41 4.15 6.07
CA SER A 439 19.54 5.12 6.70
C SER A 439 19.89 5.26 8.19
N LYS A 440 21.02 5.93 8.54
CA LYS A 440 21.36 6.20 9.94
C LYS A 440 20.42 7.29 10.50
N PRO A 441 19.77 7.07 11.67
CA PRO A 441 19.04 8.13 12.35
C PRO A 441 20.04 9.26 12.68
N ARG A 442 19.63 10.52 12.53
CA ARG A 442 20.31 11.61 13.21
C ARG A 442 20.07 11.38 14.71
N LEU A 443 21.11 10.99 15.43
CA LEU A 443 21.14 11.18 16.87
C LEU A 443 20.98 12.69 17.07
N ARG A 444 19.77 13.16 17.45
CA ARG A 444 19.71 14.46 18.17
C ARG A 444 20.52 14.22 19.43
N PRO A 445 21.54 15.02 19.71
CA PRO A 445 22.13 15.02 21.04
C PRO A 445 20.95 15.23 22.00
N ILE A 446 20.82 14.36 22.99
CA ILE A 446 19.95 14.63 24.13
C ILE A 446 20.61 15.88 24.73
N GLU A 447 19.99 17.05 24.56
CA GLU A 447 20.35 18.23 25.35
C GLU A 447 20.23 17.77 26.79
N THR A 448 21.36 17.63 27.43
CA THR A 448 21.42 17.23 28.83
C THR A 448 20.72 18.33 29.61
N VAL A 449 19.98 17.94 30.66
CA VAL A 449 19.25 18.88 31.50
C VAL A 449 20.18 20.01 32.02
N GLU A 450 21.48 19.80 32.05
CA GLU A 450 22.54 20.79 32.34
C GLU A 450 22.63 21.91 31.29
N GLU A 451 22.52 21.61 29.96
CA GLU A 451 22.59 22.66 28.93
C GLU A 451 21.32 23.55 28.91
N ILE A 452 20.16 23.00 29.30
CA ILE A 452 18.91 23.78 29.44
C ILE A 452 18.99 24.70 30.67
N THR A 453 19.68 24.29 31.73
CA THR A 453 19.83 25.07 32.95
C THR A 453 20.83 26.22 32.72
N ASP A 454 21.92 25.97 32.00
CA ASP A 454 22.94 27.00 31.68
C ASP A 454 22.38 28.02 30.70
N SER A 455 21.62 27.65 29.70
CA SER A 455 20.98 28.59 28.76
C SER A 455 19.91 29.48 29.41
N ARG A 456 19.26 29.01 30.49
CA ARG A 456 18.31 29.79 31.29
C ARG A 456 19.02 30.70 32.29
N ALA A 457 20.18 30.31 32.82
CA ALA A 457 20.97 31.12 33.70
C ALA A 457 21.59 32.31 32.96
N MET A 458 22.10 32.11 31.75
CA MET A 458 22.66 33.21 30.91
C MET A 458 21.61 34.22 30.44
N ASN A 459 20.35 33.86 30.28
CA ASN A 459 19.27 34.79 29.90
C ASN A 459 18.72 35.61 31.10
N HIS A 460 19.11 35.31 32.33
CA HIS A 460 18.73 36.07 33.52
C HIS A 460 19.78 37.11 33.98
N GLU A 461 20.96 37.10 33.39
CA GLU A 461 22.02 38.10 33.73
C GLU A 461 21.99 39.37 32.85
N TRP A 462 21.13 39.47 31.85
CA TRP A 462 21.00 40.61 30.94
C TRP A 462 19.57 41.19 30.87
N GLY A 463 18.77 41.06 31.93
CA GLY A 463 17.45 41.68 32.07
C GLY A 463 17.40 42.73 33.13
#